data_ee926e006a0ce99d575fc2cd5c324463
#
_entry.id   ee926e006a0ce99d575fc2cd5c324463
#
_cell.length_a   1.000
_cell.length_b   1.000
_cell.length_c   1.000
_cell.angle_alpha   90.00
_cell.angle_beta   90.00
_cell.angle_gamma   90.00
#
_symmetry.space_group_name_H-M   'P 1'
#
loop_
_entity.id
_entity.type
_entity.pdbx_description
1 polymer ?
#
loop_
_entity_poly.entity_id
_entity_poly.type
_entity_poly.pdbx_seq_one_letter_code
_entity_poly.pdbx_strand_id
1 'polypeptide(L)'
;MPDLQQISTLDVKKIQSDAFCLVTRKDHPALQKMVLDYDKLSTEPFLVFHPEHARYMNQRIMELCAQIGFHPRITEQFDLYENLLQAIEAGTGISILPYRSRSYMHANNLAFTLLDGSNDTLNLAIAWKHKITNPAVPLFLEVFREYMQEHPEHF
;
A
#
# COMPACT_ATOMS: atom_id res chain seq x y z
N MET A 1 -10.79 -3.25 -5.12
CA MET A 1 -11.33 -4.63 -5.15
C MET A 1 -12.77 -4.52 -4.77
N PRO A 2 -13.68 -5.21 -5.45
CA PRO A 2 -14.97 -5.42 -4.83
C PRO A 2 -14.69 -6.02 -3.46
N ASP A 3 -15.45 -5.60 -2.46
CA ASP A 3 -15.33 -6.13 -1.12
C ASP A 3 -15.51 -7.66 -1.23
N LEU A 4 -14.39 -8.40 -1.13
CA LEU A 4 -14.41 -9.86 -1.30
C LEU A 4 -15.38 -10.53 -0.32
N GLN A 5 -15.70 -9.85 0.79
CA GLN A 5 -16.67 -10.32 1.78
C GLN A 5 -18.11 -10.27 1.24
N GLN A 6 -18.39 -9.49 0.18
CA GLN A 6 -19.70 -9.41 -0.43
C GLN A 6 -19.93 -10.46 -1.54
N ILE A 7 -18.88 -11.22 -1.91
CA ILE A 7 -19.01 -12.31 -2.89
C ILE A 7 -19.50 -13.56 -2.17
N SER A 8 -20.79 -13.82 -2.22
CA SER A 8 -21.47 -14.91 -1.48
C SER A 8 -20.95 -16.34 -1.77
N THR A 9 -20.07 -16.49 -2.77
CA THR A 9 -19.48 -17.78 -3.16
C THR A 9 -18.06 -17.99 -2.65
N LEU A 10 -17.50 -17.02 -1.95
CA LEU A 10 -16.13 -17.04 -1.43
C LEU A 10 -16.11 -16.98 0.09
N ASP A 11 -15.27 -17.80 0.68
CA ASP A 11 -14.77 -17.61 2.03
C ASP A 11 -13.52 -16.74 1.96
N VAL A 12 -13.41 -15.77 2.87
CA VAL A 12 -12.31 -14.81 2.89
C VAL A 12 -11.72 -14.75 4.29
N LYS A 13 -10.40 -14.89 4.37
CA LYS A 13 -9.67 -14.68 5.62
C LYS A 13 -8.64 -13.56 5.43
N LYS A 14 -8.80 -12.50 6.22
CA LYS A 14 -7.79 -11.45 6.32
C LYS A 14 -6.52 -12.04 6.93
N ILE A 15 -5.40 -11.78 6.29
CA ILE A 15 -4.07 -12.19 6.75
C ILE A 15 -3.41 -11.05 7.48
N GLN A 16 -3.45 -9.85 6.89
CA GLN A 16 -2.63 -8.73 7.30
C GLN A 16 -3.27 -7.40 6.94
N SER A 17 -2.94 -6.37 7.71
CA SER A 17 -3.19 -4.97 7.39
C SER A 17 -1.87 -4.23 7.26
N ASP A 18 -1.80 -3.34 6.29
CA ASP A 18 -0.67 -2.45 6.10
C ASP A 18 -1.16 -1.00 6.05
N ALA A 19 -0.51 -0.13 6.82
CA ALA A 19 -0.84 1.29 6.81
C ALA A 19 -0.28 1.97 5.56
N PHE A 20 -0.88 3.07 5.16
CA PHE A 20 -0.30 3.92 4.11
C PHE A 20 0.72 4.90 4.69
N CYS A 21 1.75 5.18 3.92
CA CYS A 21 2.78 6.15 4.25
C CYS A 21 3.10 7.06 3.07
N LEU A 22 3.47 8.29 3.37
CA LEU A 22 4.10 9.19 2.42
C LEU A 22 5.54 8.72 2.17
N VAL A 23 5.91 8.59 0.91
CA VAL A 23 7.28 8.24 0.49
C VAL A 23 7.91 9.42 -0.21
N THR A 24 9.04 9.86 0.32
CA THR A 24 9.83 10.98 -0.19
C THR A 24 11.32 10.68 -0.08
N ARG A 25 12.16 11.55 -0.64
CA ARG A 25 13.57 11.55 -0.26
C ARG A 25 13.74 11.95 1.21
N LYS A 26 14.79 11.48 1.86
CA LYS A 26 15.09 11.81 3.27
C LYS A 26 15.38 13.31 3.51
N ASP A 27 15.86 13.99 2.50
CA ASP A 27 16.15 15.44 2.55
C ASP A 27 14.95 16.32 2.15
N HIS A 28 13.78 15.71 1.96
CA HIS A 28 12.59 16.43 1.50
C HIS A 28 12.13 17.45 2.55
N PRO A 29 11.82 18.72 2.14
CA PRO A 29 11.44 19.78 3.08
C PRO A 29 10.21 19.49 3.94
N ALA A 30 9.29 18.66 3.46
CA ALA A 30 8.11 18.25 4.23
C ALA A 30 8.44 17.48 5.50
N LEU A 31 9.60 16.82 5.56
CA LEU A 31 10.04 16.03 6.73
C LEU A 31 10.67 16.89 7.84
N GLN A 32 10.94 18.16 7.59
CA GLN A 32 11.55 19.07 8.58
C GLN A 32 10.55 19.57 9.63
N LYS A 33 9.26 19.30 9.45
CA LYS A 33 8.19 19.69 10.36
C LYS A 33 7.64 18.48 11.09
N MET A 34 7.19 18.69 12.33
CA MET A 34 6.53 17.65 13.12
C MET A 34 5.18 17.21 12.52
N VAL A 35 4.54 18.06 11.71
CA VAL A 35 3.26 17.79 11.06
C VAL A 35 3.42 18.00 9.56
N LEU A 36 2.91 17.07 8.77
CA LEU A 36 2.93 17.17 7.31
C LEU A 36 2.05 18.35 6.84
N ASP A 37 2.62 19.16 5.95
CA ASP A 37 1.93 20.30 5.33
C ASP A 37 1.33 19.84 4.00
N TYR A 38 0.06 19.35 4.04
CA TYR A 38 -0.61 18.79 2.87
C TYR A 38 -0.83 19.80 1.75
N ASP A 39 -0.99 21.09 2.06
CA ASP A 39 -1.12 22.15 1.05
C ASP A 39 0.15 22.25 0.21
N LYS A 40 1.30 22.21 0.87
CA LYS A 40 2.60 22.20 0.17
C LYS A 40 2.81 20.90 -0.61
N LEU A 41 2.50 19.77 -0.01
CA LEU A 41 2.62 18.47 -0.68
C LEU A 41 1.73 18.39 -1.93
N SER A 42 0.58 19.09 -1.96
CA SER A 42 -0.30 19.15 -3.12
C SER A 42 0.32 19.86 -4.35
N THR A 43 1.39 20.62 -4.15
CA THR A 43 2.14 21.27 -5.25
C THR A 43 3.22 20.37 -5.84
N GLU A 44 3.62 19.33 -5.13
CA GLU A 44 4.67 18.40 -5.57
C GLU A 44 4.17 17.47 -6.69
N PRO A 45 5.08 17.04 -7.58
CA PRO A 45 4.78 15.95 -8.50
C PRO A 45 4.41 14.67 -7.74
N PHE A 46 3.25 14.08 -8.07
CA PHE A 46 2.79 12.87 -7.44
C PHE A 46 2.88 11.68 -8.38
N LEU A 47 3.58 10.65 -7.96
CA LEU A 47 3.89 9.45 -8.72
C LEU A 47 2.96 8.32 -8.28
N VAL A 48 2.37 7.60 -9.25
CA VAL A 48 1.43 6.51 -8.97
C VAL A 48 1.76 5.29 -9.81
N PHE A 49 1.13 4.16 -9.51
CA PHE A 49 1.17 3.01 -10.40
C PHE A 49 0.21 3.19 -11.58
N HIS A 50 0.55 2.52 -12.70
CA HIS A 50 -0.34 2.51 -13.85
C HIS A 50 -1.71 1.90 -13.49
N PRO A 51 -2.84 2.55 -13.85
CA PRO A 51 -4.17 2.10 -13.43
C PRO A 51 -4.54 0.70 -13.90
N GLU A 52 -3.97 0.21 -15.00
CA GLU A 52 -4.20 -1.15 -15.48
C GLU A 52 -3.71 -2.22 -14.48
N HIS A 53 -2.63 -1.91 -13.74
CA HIS A 53 -2.00 -2.85 -12.81
C HIS A 53 -2.40 -2.61 -11.35
N ALA A 54 -2.77 -1.38 -10.99
CA ALA A 54 -2.98 -1.00 -9.60
C ALA A 54 -4.23 -0.13 -9.38
N ARG A 55 -5.30 -0.34 -10.16
CA ARG A 55 -6.53 0.47 -10.08
C ARG A 55 -7.06 0.59 -8.65
N TYR A 56 -7.19 -0.53 -7.95
CA TYR A 56 -7.74 -0.54 -6.60
C TYR A 56 -6.86 0.22 -5.60
N MET A 57 -5.54 0.00 -5.67
CA MET A 57 -4.60 0.70 -4.79
C MET A 57 -4.61 2.21 -5.05
N ASN A 58 -4.57 2.62 -6.31
CA ASN A 58 -4.64 4.04 -6.68
C ASN A 58 -5.97 4.66 -6.19
N GLN A 59 -7.10 3.96 -6.35
CA GLN A 59 -8.39 4.44 -5.86
C GLN A 59 -8.34 4.64 -4.34
N ARG A 60 -7.82 3.68 -3.57
CA ARG A 60 -7.69 3.80 -2.11
C ARG A 60 -6.79 4.96 -1.70
N ILE A 61 -5.67 5.16 -2.41
CA ILE A 61 -4.78 6.30 -2.19
C ILE A 61 -5.50 7.62 -2.44
N MET A 62 -6.28 7.74 -3.52
CA MET A 62 -7.04 8.96 -3.82
C MET A 62 -8.14 9.23 -2.79
N GLU A 63 -8.84 8.19 -2.33
CA GLU A 63 -9.84 8.31 -1.25
C GLU A 63 -9.18 8.79 0.05
N LEU A 64 -8.03 8.22 0.41
CA LEU A 64 -7.24 8.64 1.56
C LEU A 64 -6.78 10.10 1.43
N CYS A 65 -6.25 10.47 0.27
CA CYS A 65 -5.83 11.86 0.00
C CYS A 65 -7.00 12.84 0.21
N ALA A 66 -8.19 12.51 -0.29
CA ALA A 66 -9.38 13.34 -0.12
C ALA A 66 -9.79 13.48 1.36
N GLN A 67 -9.67 12.40 2.16
CA GLN A 67 -10.01 12.42 3.59
C GLN A 67 -9.07 13.33 4.40
N ILE A 68 -7.79 13.36 4.06
CA ILE A 68 -6.78 14.19 4.75
C ILE A 68 -6.62 15.59 4.15
N GLY A 69 -7.45 15.96 3.18
CA GLY A 69 -7.39 17.27 2.51
C GLY A 69 -6.21 17.44 1.58
N PHE A 70 -5.61 16.34 1.12
CA PHE A 70 -4.50 16.33 0.17
C PHE A 70 -5.00 16.13 -1.25
N HIS A 71 -4.60 17.01 -2.17
CA HIS A 71 -4.98 16.96 -3.60
C HIS A 71 -3.76 16.67 -4.47
N PRO A 72 -3.42 15.40 -4.72
CA PRO A 72 -2.19 15.02 -5.43
C PRO A 72 -2.23 15.44 -6.91
N ARG A 73 -1.15 16.04 -7.37
CA ARG A 73 -0.92 16.37 -8.79
C ARG A 73 -0.18 15.22 -9.46
N ILE A 74 -0.91 14.24 -10.00
CA ILE A 74 -0.33 13.09 -10.68
C ILE A 74 0.44 13.56 -11.91
N THR A 75 1.73 13.22 -12.00
CA THR A 75 2.62 13.60 -13.10
C THR A 75 3.15 12.41 -13.87
N GLU A 76 3.37 11.27 -13.21
CA GLU A 76 3.95 10.09 -13.84
C GLU A 76 3.30 8.80 -13.31
N GLN A 77 3.34 7.75 -14.14
CA GLN A 77 2.79 6.44 -13.84
C GLN A 77 3.85 5.36 -14.07
N PHE A 78 3.90 4.37 -13.18
CA PHE A 78 4.91 3.31 -13.18
C PHE A 78 4.26 1.93 -13.12
N ASP A 79 4.88 0.95 -13.76
CA ASP A 79 4.42 -0.44 -13.75
C ASP A 79 5.05 -1.25 -12.61
N LEU A 80 6.26 -0.88 -12.17
CA LEU A 80 7.05 -1.60 -11.19
C LEU A 80 7.38 -0.75 -9.97
N TYR A 81 7.39 -1.38 -8.79
CA TYR A 81 7.75 -0.75 -7.53
C TYR A 81 9.15 -0.13 -7.56
N GLU A 82 10.09 -0.88 -8.10
CA GLU A 82 11.49 -0.48 -8.18
C GLU A 82 11.65 0.83 -8.96
N ASN A 83 10.98 0.94 -10.10
CA ASN A 83 11.04 2.12 -10.95
C ASN A 83 10.43 3.35 -10.26
N LEU A 84 9.28 3.17 -9.60
CA LEU A 84 8.62 4.24 -8.85
C LEU A 84 9.51 4.71 -7.69
N LEU A 85 10.07 3.79 -6.90
CA LEU A 85 10.94 4.14 -5.78
C LEU A 85 12.23 4.80 -6.26
N GLN A 86 12.82 4.35 -7.37
CA GLN A 86 14.00 5.00 -7.99
C GLN A 86 13.69 6.42 -8.46
N ALA A 87 12.51 6.65 -9.05
CA ALA A 87 12.08 7.99 -9.45
C ALA A 87 11.96 8.92 -8.23
N ILE A 88 11.37 8.45 -7.13
CA ILE A 88 11.32 9.22 -5.87
C ILE A 88 12.73 9.52 -5.36
N GLU A 89 13.62 8.52 -5.36
CA GLU A 89 15.02 8.69 -4.93
C GLU A 89 15.79 9.67 -5.81
N ALA A 90 15.50 9.70 -7.11
CA ALA A 90 16.00 10.70 -8.06
C ALA A 90 15.43 12.10 -7.83
N GLY A 91 14.39 12.25 -7.01
CA GLY A 91 13.77 13.53 -6.69
C GLY A 91 12.74 14.01 -7.72
N THR A 92 12.17 13.10 -8.52
CA THR A 92 11.16 13.48 -9.53
C THR A 92 9.78 13.74 -8.93
N GLY A 93 9.53 13.26 -7.69
CA GLY A 93 8.27 13.48 -7.01
C GLY A 93 8.14 12.70 -5.71
N ILE A 94 6.91 12.63 -5.22
CA ILE A 94 6.51 11.93 -4.00
C ILE A 94 5.42 10.90 -4.32
N SER A 95 5.18 9.96 -3.40
CA SER A 95 4.07 8.99 -3.52
C SER A 95 3.48 8.64 -2.17
N ILE A 96 2.30 8.03 -2.17
CA ILE A 96 1.73 7.33 -1.01
C ILE A 96 1.70 5.84 -1.36
N LEU A 97 2.29 5.04 -0.50
CA LEU A 97 2.44 3.60 -0.68
C LEU A 97 2.11 2.84 0.62
N PRO A 98 1.83 1.54 0.56
CA PRO A 98 1.80 0.70 1.75
C PRO A 98 3.15 0.73 2.47
N TYR A 99 3.14 0.78 3.80
CA TYR A 99 4.37 0.97 4.59
C TYR A 99 5.39 -0.18 4.42
N ARG A 100 4.92 -1.38 4.12
CA ARG A 100 5.79 -2.53 3.82
C ARG A 100 6.57 -2.38 2.52
N SER A 101 6.20 -1.48 1.63
CA SER A 101 6.99 -1.21 0.42
C SER A 101 8.44 -0.81 0.71
N ARG A 102 8.73 -0.34 1.92
CA ARG A 102 10.10 -0.08 2.41
C ARG A 102 11.03 -1.30 2.35
N SER A 103 10.49 -2.52 2.35
CA SER A 103 11.27 -3.77 2.30
C SER A 103 11.61 -4.23 0.88
N TYR A 104 10.99 -3.66 -0.14
CA TYR A 104 11.24 -4.06 -1.54
C TYR A 104 12.56 -3.52 -2.11
N MET A 105 13.10 -2.47 -1.52
CA MET A 105 14.39 -1.92 -1.94
C MET A 105 15.24 -1.52 -0.73
N HIS A 106 16.54 -1.71 -0.86
CA HIS A 106 17.53 -1.09 0.03
C HIS A 106 17.73 0.39 -0.36
N ALA A 107 16.63 1.16 -0.37
CA ALA A 107 16.65 2.58 -0.71
C ALA A 107 17.16 3.39 0.48
N ASN A 108 18.46 3.64 0.51
CA ASN A 108 19.10 4.33 1.62
C ASN A 108 18.68 5.80 1.75
N ASN A 109 18.14 6.41 0.70
CA ASN A 109 17.79 7.83 0.63
C ASN A 109 16.28 8.11 0.68
N LEU A 110 15.44 7.09 0.87
CA LEU A 110 13.99 7.26 1.00
C LEU A 110 13.56 7.31 2.46
N ALA A 111 12.56 8.14 2.74
CA ALA A 111 11.82 8.21 3.98
C ALA A 111 10.38 7.69 3.76
N PHE A 112 9.91 6.89 4.70
CA PHE A 112 8.56 6.33 4.74
C PHE A 112 7.87 6.85 5.99
N THR A 113 7.04 7.88 5.83
CA THR A 113 6.38 8.57 6.95
C THR A 113 4.92 8.16 7.01
N LEU A 114 4.51 7.54 8.11
CA LEU A 114 3.10 7.19 8.32
C LEU A 114 2.22 8.44 8.26
N LEU A 115 1.05 8.31 7.67
CA LEU A 115 0.10 9.41 7.55
C LEU A 115 -0.69 9.55 8.84
N ASP A 116 -0.59 10.72 9.48
CA ASP A 116 -1.29 11.00 10.73
C ASP A 116 -2.82 11.04 10.52
N GLY A 117 -3.55 10.46 11.49
CA GLY A 117 -5.01 10.49 11.50
C GLY A 117 -5.69 9.54 10.51
N SER A 118 -4.94 8.77 9.75
CA SER A 118 -5.48 7.76 8.85
C SER A 118 -5.56 6.41 9.55
N ASN A 119 -6.79 5.92 9.76
CA ASN A 119 -7.05 4.52 10.12
C ASN A 119 -7.15 3.62 8.88
N ASP A 120 -6.84 4.17 7.71
CA ASP A 120 -6.99 3.48 6.44
C ASP A 120 -5.85 2.50 6.22
N THR A 121 -6.21 1.26 5.92
CA THR A 121 -5.23 0.19 5.70
C THR A 121 -5.51 -0.55 4.41
N LEU A 122 -4.44 -1.01 3.79
CA LEU A 122 -4.50 -2.01 2.74
C LEU A 122 -4.54 -3.40 3.37
N ASN A 123 -5.61 -4.15 3.12
CA ASN A 123 -5.75 -5.49 3.67
C ASN A 123 -5.30 -6.53 2.65
N LEU A 124 -4.40 -7.41 3.08
CA LEU A 124 -4.08 -8.64 2.39
C LEU A 124 -4.99 -9.75 2.92
N ALA A 125 -5.60 -10.50 2.03
CA ALA A 125 -6.49 -11.61 2.39
C ALA A 125 -6.29 -12.79 1.44
N ILE A 126 -6.54 -14.00 1.95
CA ILE A 126 -6.76 -15.19 1.10
C ILE A 126 -8.25 -15.40 0.92
N ALA A 127 -8.63 -15.86 -0.27
CA ALA A 127 -10.01 -16.20 -0.58
C ALA A 127 -10.07 -17.54 -1.32
N TRP A 128 -11.09 -18.34 -1.02
CA TRP A 128 -11.34 -19.62 -1.67
C TRP A 128 -12.85 -19.83 -1.88
N LYS A 129 -13.21 -20.74 -2.76
CA LYS A 129 -14.62 -21.03 -2.99
C LYS A 129 -15.24 -21.69 -1.75
N HIS A 130 -16.42 -21.24 -1.33
CA HIS A 130 -17.17 -21.85 -0.22
C HIS A 130 -17.36 -23.35 -0.43
N LYS A 131 -17.74 -23.78 -1.65
CA LYS A 131 -17.78 -25.18 -2.04
C LYS A 131 -16.39 -25.63 -2.52
N ILE A 132 -15.62 -26.21 -1.61
CA ILE A 132 -14.28 -26.73 -1.90
C ILE A 132 -14.42 -28.03 -2.71
N THR A 133 -13.87 -28.04 -3.91
CA THR A 133 -13.80 -29.23 -4.77
C THR A 133 -12.39 -29.78 -4.91
N ASN A 134 -11.38 -28.96 -4.65
CA ASN A 134 -9.97 -29.37 -4.68
C ASN A 134 -9.51 -29.78 -3.27
N PRO A 135 -9.12 -31.05 -3.05
CA PRO A 135 -8.71 -31.54 -1.74
C PRO A 135 -7.42 -30.87 -1.21
N ALA A 136 -6.62 -30.24 -2.05
CA ALA A 136 -5.44 -29.52 -1.61
C ALA A 136 -5.76 -28.21 -0.85
N VAL A 137 -6.95 -27.63 -1.03
CA VAL A 137 -7.31 -26.36 -0.38
C VAL A 137 -7.38 -26.49 1.13
N PRO A 138 -8.08 -27.47 1.74
CA PRO A 138 -8.08 -27.63 3.18
C PRO A 138 -6.67 -27.86 3.75
N LEU A 139 -5.87 -28.68 3.10
CA LEU A 139 -4.50 -28.97 3.51
C LEU A 139 -3.64 -27.70 3.48
N PHE A 140 -3.73 -26.90 2.40
CA PHE A 140 -3.04 -25.61 2.32
C PHE A 140 -3.46 -24.67 3.45
N LEU A 141 -4.76 -24.57 3.73
CA LEU A 141 -5.28 -23.68 4.78
C LEU A 141 -4.82 -24.10 6.18
N GLU A 142 -4.66 -25.40 6.42
CA GLU A 142 -4.13 -25.94 7.67
C GLU A 142 -2.66 -25.56 7.86
N VAL A 143 -1.81 -25.93 6.89
CA VAL A 143 -0.37 -25.61 6.88
C VAL A 143 -0.15 -24.09 6.96
N PHE A 144 -0.92 -23.31 6.21
CA PHE A 144 -0.83 -21.86 6.25
C PHE A 144 -1.19 -21.27 7.61
N ARG A 145 -2.18 -21.82 8.29
CA ARG A 145 -2.56 -21.40 9.65
C ARG A 145 -1.44 -21.70 10.65
N GLU A 146 -0.85 -22.89 10.58
CA GLU A 146 0.30 -23.26 11.42
C GLU A 146 1.48 -22.32 11.17
N TYR A 147 1.82 -22.07 9.91
CA TYR A 147 2.89 -21.15 9.55
C TYR A 147 2.66 -19.73 10.09
N MET A 148 1.44 -19.19 10.01
CA MET A 148 1.13 -17.87 10.58
C MET A 148 1.26 -17.83 12.10
N GLN A 149 1.03 -18.93 12.80
CA GLN A 149 1.20 -19.02 14.26
C GLN A 149 2.68 -19.10 14.66
N GLU A 150 3.48 -19.79 13.86
CA GLU A 150 4.92 -19.98 14.11
C GLU A 150 5.72 -18.74 13.72
N HIS A 151 5.23 -17.94 12.76
CA HIS A 151 5.93 -16.79 12.18
C HIS A 151 5.09 -15.50 12.20
N PRO A 152 4.66 -15.04 13.38
CA PRO A 152 3.81 -13.84 13.48
C PRO A 152 4.50 -12.57 12.97
N GLU A 153 5.83 -12.56 12.91
CA GLU A 153 6.63 -11.44 12.39
C GLU A 153 6.49 -11.23 10.88
N HIS A 154 5.99 -12.22 10.14
CA HIS A 154 5.77 -12.14 8.69
C HIS A 154 4.43 -11.49 8.31
N PHE A 155 3.52 -11.28 9.30
CA PHE A 155 2.14 -10.83 9.06
C PHE A 155 1.72 -9.57 9.82
#